data_31b662f72bed0c459ece15f1cd7a8222
#
_entry.id   31b662f72bed0c459ece15f1cd7a8222
#
_cell.length_a   1.000
_cell.length_b   1.000
_cell.length_c   1.000
_cell.angle_alpha   90.00
_cell.angle_beta   90.00
_cell.angle_gamma   90.00
#
_symmetry.space_group_name_H-M   'P 1'
#
loop_
_entity.id
_entity.type
_entity.pdbx_description
1 polymer ?
#
loop_
_entity_poly.entity_id
_entity_poly.type
_entity_poly.pdbx_seq_one_letter_code
_entity_poly.pdbx_strand_id
1 'polypeptide(L)'
;KLIRAMVDTLPENVELFENTHLEKWEINSDKINCIFKNYTISTKKIIFCTNGFLKSLNIQKNYSFPLTLTASLTRPLSNSEYENIGRPKEWGVLPIRPMGATIRMTKDKRILIRNTAELSNPNNFSSERLETRKKIHEKGIKKRFPSLPNNIIQSTWSGVVCRSRNGSQIFKKINDNIYVAGCYNGSGIGTGTFFGEQIALMASNQDSDKIGIIENRVKPTKLPTDILLNIGVYTRLFYERL
;
A
#
# COMPACT_ATOMS: atom_id res chain seq x y z
N LYS A 1 11.46 3.19 -9.48
CA LYS A 1 12.25 4.37 -9.91
C LYS A 1 11.78 5.64 -9.20
N LEU A 2 10.49 6.08 -9.38
CA LEU A 2 10.01 7.37 -8.82
C LEU A 2 10.27 7.50 -7.32
N ILE A 3 9.82 6.54 -6.51
CA ILE A 3 9.99 6.60 -5.03
C ILE A 3 11.47 6.67 -4.63
N ARG A 4 12.35 5.92 -5.28
CA ARG A 4 13.79 6.00 -5.02
C ARG A 4 14.35 7.37 -5.39
N ALA A 5 13.98 7.92 -6.55
CA ALA A 5 14.38 9.26 -6.94
C ALA A 5 13.93 10.33 -5.94
N MET A 6 12.72 10.19 -5.37
CA MET A 6 12.25 11.11 -4.31
C MET A 6 13.12 11.02 -3.05
N VAL A 7 13.55 9.81 -2.68
CA VAL A 7 14.47 9.62 -1.54
C VAL A 7 15.86 10.21 -1.85
N ASP A 8 16.37 9.95 -3.05
CA ASP A 8 17.69 10.42 -3.50
C ASP A 8 17.77 11.96 -3.63
N THR A 9 16.61 12.63 -3.66
CA THR A 9 16.50 14.10 -3.80
C THR A 9 15.94 14.79 -2.55
N LEU A 10 15.98 14.13 -1.39
CA LEU A 10 15.58 14.76 -0.14
C LEU A 10 16.48 15.98 0.15
N PRO A 11 15.89 17.11 0.61
CA PRO A 11 16.67 18.29 0.97
C PRO A 11 17.51 18.03 2.22
N GLU A 12 18.62 18.79 2.38
CA GLU A 12 19.60 18.60 3.46
C GLU A 12 19.01 18.68 4.88
N ASN A 13 17.91 19.41 5.05
CA ASN A 13 17.23 19.52 6.34
C ASN A 13 16.27 18.35 6.64
N VAL A 14 16.23 17.32 5.79
CA VAL A 14 15.41 16.12 5.98
C VAL A 14 16.31 14.90 6.18
N GLU A 15 16.20 14.29 7.33
CA GLU A 15 16.91 13.05 7.67
C GLU A 15 15.98 11.85 7.48
N LEU A 16 16.44 10.83 6.76
CA LEU A 16 15.73 9.58 6.55
C LEU A 16 16.34 8.46 7.40
N PHE A 17 15.51 7.88 8.26
CA PHE A 17 15.88 6.73 9.09
C PHE A 17 15.16 5.48 8.58
N GLU A 18 15.86 4.59 7.88
CA GLU A 18 15.35 3.29 7.47
C GLU A 18 15.47 2.26 8.62
N ASN A 19 14.71 1.17 8.51
CA ASN A 19 14.69 0.09 9.52
C ASN A 19 14.37 0.56 10.94
N THR A 20 13.69 1.70 11.05
CA THR A 20 13.39 2.39 12.29
C THR A 20 11.89 2.29 12.57
N HIS A 21 11.49 1.24 13.29
CA HIS A 21 10.09 0.95 13.58
C HIS A 21 9.60 1.78 14.76
N LEU A 22 8.57 2.60 14.56
CA LEU A 22 7.85 3.29 15.63
C LEU A 22 6.97 2.27 16.38
N GLU A 23 7.32 1.96 17.62
CA GLU A 23 6.60 1.00 18.46
C GLU A 23 5.37 1.64 19.12
N LYS A 24 5.55 2.84 19.63
CA LYS A 24 4.54 3.59 20.38
C LYS A 24 4.78 5.10 20.23
N TRP A 25 3.74 5.86 20.41
CA TRP A 25 3.83 7.31 20.55
C TRP A 25 2.89 7.77 21.67
N GLU A 26 3.25 8.87 22.33
CA GLU A 26 2.46 9.45 23.42
C GLU A 26 2.64 10.95 23.49
N ILE A 27 1.62 11.62 23.98
CA ILE A 27 1.66 13.07 24.22
C ILE A 27 2.15 13.30 25.65
N ASN A 28 3.18 14.13 25.79
CA ASN A 28 3.72 14.54 27.08
C ASN A 28 3.81 16.07 27.12
N SER A 29 2.92 16.70 27.85
CA SER A 29 2.75 18.16 27.91
C SER A 29 2.54 18.77 26.51
N ASP A 30 3.52 19.51 26.02
CA ASP A 30 3.54 20.20 24.73
C ASP A 30 4.31 19.44 23.62
N LYS A 31 4.84 18.24 23.93
CA LYS A 31 5.66 17.44 23.03
C LYS A 31 5.04 16.07 22.79
N ILE A 32 5.47 15.47 21.71
CA ILE A 32 5.12 14.10 21.34
C ILE A 32 6.37 13.24 21.41
N ASN A 33 6.32 12.19 22.22
CA ASN A 33 7.37 11.21 22.32
C ASN A 33 7.09 10.05 21.36
N CYS A 34 7.99 9.85 20.43
CA CYS A 34 8.02 8.72 19.50
C CYS A 34 8.99 7.67 20.05
N ILE A 35 8.48 6.51 20.43
CA ILE A 35 9.22 5.46 21.12
C ILE A 35 9.61 4.39 20.12
N PHE A 36 10.91 4.14 20.02
CA PHE A 36 11.55 3.13 19.21
C PHE A 36 12.25 2.12 20.13
N LYS A 37 12.66 0.99 19.60
CA LYS A 37 13.27 -0.10 20.38
C LYS A 37 14.37 0.35 21.34
N ASN A 38 15.25 1.25 20.90
CA ASN A 38 16.47 1.61 21.63
C ASN A 38 16.56 3.10 22.01
N TYR A 39 15.60 3.93 21.58
CA TYR A 39 15.62 5.37 21.82
C TYR A 39 14.24 6.00 21.71
N THR A 40 14.13 7.24 22.15
CA THR A 40 12.92 8.04 22.04
C THR A 40 13.24 9.37 21.38
N ILE A 41 12.44 9.78 20.41
CA ILE A 41 12.51 11.10 19.79
C ILE A 41 11.38 11.94 20.36
N SER A 42 11.71 13.12 20.86
CA SER A 42 10.74 14.10 21.33
C SER A 42 10.57 15.20 20.28
N THR A 43 9.36 15.42 19.83
CA THR A 43 9.04 16.40 18.77
C THR A 43 7.84 17.27 19.14
N LYS A 44 7.75 18.44 18.52
CA LYS A 44 6.58 19.33 18.65
C LYS A 44 5.42 18.90 17.75
N LYS A 45 5.71 18.35 16.58
CA LYS A 45 4.70 17.94 15.60
C LYS A 45 5.01 16.56 15.03
N ILE A 46 3.98 15.79 14.72
CA ILE A 46 4.08 14.50 14.05
C ILE A 46 3.09 14.42 12.88
N ILE A 47 3.55 13.87 11.76
CA ILE A 47 2.72 13.58 10.59
C ILE A 47 2.72 12.07 10.37
N PHE A 48 1.56 11.44 10.48
CA PHE A 48 1.39 10.02 10.22
C PHE A 48 1.05 9.78 8.75
N CYS A 49 2.00 9.25 7.99
CA CYS A 49 1.83 8.85 6.59
C CYS A 49 1.91 7.32 6.39
N THR A 50 1.65 6.55 7.43
CA THR A 50 1.87 5.10 7.49
C THR A 50 0.80 4.26 6.76
N ASN A 51 -0.13 4.90 6.06
CA ASN A 51 -1.16 4.30 5.19
C ASN A 51 -1.84 3.07 5.82
N GLY A 52 -1.54 1.85 5.37
CA GLY A 52 -2.13 0.60 5.87
C GLY A 52 -1.80 0.27 7.33
N PHE A 53 -0.85 0.94 7.94
CA PHE A 53 -0.40 0.74 9.33
C PHE A 53 -0.97 1.78 10.31
N LEU A 54 -1.84 2.70 9.87
CA LEU A 54 -2.47 3.68 10.75
C LEU A 54 -3.22 3.03 11.91
N LYS A 55 -3.92 1.90 11.64
CA LYS A 55 -4.67 1.16 12.68
C LYS A 55 -3.74 0.60 13.78
N SER A 56 -2.56 0.12 13.45
CA SER A 56 -1.59 -0.41 14.43
C SER A 56 -1.01 0.68 15.34
N LEU A 57 -0.94 1.92 14.85
CA LEU A 57 -0.54 3.09 15.62
C LEU A 57 -1.72 3.77 16.35
N ASN A 58 -2.89 3.13 16.40
CA ASN A 58 -4.11 3.66 16.99
C ASN A 58 -4.62 4.97 16.36
N ILE A 59 -4.22 5.25 15.12
CA ILE A 59 -4.59 6.44 14.36
C ILE A 59 -5.76 6.10 13.41
N GLN A 60 -6.87 6.85 13.53
CA GLN A 60 -8.05 6.70 12.67
C GLN A 60 -8.52 5.23 12.50
N LYS A 61 -8.34 4.40 13.53
CA LYS A 61 -8.55 2.94 13.52
C LYS A 61 -9.93 2.49 13.07
N ASN A 62 -10.94 3.35 13.25
CA ASN A 62 -12.34 3.04 12.93
C ASN A 62 -12.74 3.50 11.52
N TYR A 63 -11.82 4.00 10.70
CA TYR A 63 -12.13 4.59 9.40
C TYR A 63 -11.41 3.90 8.23
N SER A 64 -10.48 3.02 8.53
CA SER A 64 -9.73 2.28 7.52
C SER A 64 -9.34 0.89 7.99
N PHE A 65 -9.12 0.00 7.02
CA PHE A 65 -8.66 -1.36 7.27
C PHE A 65 -7.61 -1.78 6.23
N PRO A 66 -6.64 -2.62 6.62
CA PRO A 66 -5.64 -3.14 5.71
C PRO A 66 -6.20 -4.29 4.87
N LEU A 67 -5.83 -4.35 3.59
CA LEU A 67 -5.92 -5.53 2.74
C LEU A 67 -4.52 -5.94 2.33
N THR A 68 -4.16 -7.20 2.57
CA THR A 68 -2.90 -7.75 2.07
C THR A 68 -3.09 -8.25 0.65
N LEU A 69 -2.26 -7.76 -0.24
CA LEU A 69 -2.14 -8.20 -1.62
C LEU A 69 -0.88 -9.04 -1.78
N THR A 70 -0.92 -10.01 -2.69
CA THR A 70 0.29 -10.75 -3.08
C THR A 70 0.60 -10.58 -4.55
N ALA A 71 1.87 -10.53 -4.86
CA ALA A 71 2.38 -10.47 -6.22
C ALA A 71 3.54 -11.45 -6.39
N SER A 72 3.73 -11.91 -7.62
CA SER A 72 4.85 -12.74 -8.02
C SER A 72 5.52 -12.18 -9.27
N LEU A 73 6.82 -12.41 -9.37
CA LEU A 73 7.64 -12.04 -10.50
C LEU A 73 8.38 -13.28 -11.02
N THR A 74 8.33 -13.49 -12.31
CA THR A 74 9.11 -14.57 -12.94
C THR A 74 10.60 -14.25 -12.94
N ARG A 75 11.44 -15.25 -13.17
CA ARG A 75 12.79 -15.00 -13.70
C ARG A 75 12.69 -14.32 -15.06
N PRO A 76 13.77 -13.72 -15.57
CA PRO A 76 13.77 -13.28 -16.97
C PRO A 76 13.43 -14.47 -17.89
N LEU A 77 12.58 -14.23 -18.87
CA LEU A 77 12.27 -15.21 -19.89
C LEU A 77 13.50 -15.44 -20.79
N SER A 78 13.76 -16.68 -21.18
CA SER A 78 14.75 -16.98 -22.20
C SER A 78 14.34 -16.39 -23.55
N ASN A 79 15.25 -16.31 -24.51
CA ASN A 79 14.92 -15.79 -25.83
C ASN A 79 13.83 -16.63 -26.51
N SER A 80 13.88 -17.95 -26.43
CA SER A 80 12.86 -18.84 -26.99
C SER A 80 11.51 -18.68 -26.28
N GLU A 81 11.47 -18.59 -24.95
CA GLU A 81 10.24 -18.31 -24.20
C GLU A 81 9.61 -16.97 -24.57
N TYR A 82 10.45 -15.94 -24.72
CA TYR A 82 10.01 -14.61 -25.10
C TYR A 82 9.49 -14.58 -26.56
N GLU A 83 10.12 -15.33 -27.46
CA GLU A 83 9.62 -15.52 -28.82
C GLU A 83 8.27 -16.24 -28.87
N ASN A 84 8.12 -17.30 -28.09
CA ASN A 84 6.89 -18.11 -28.03
C ASN A 84 5.67 -17.30 -27.52
N ILE A 85 5.87 -16.21 -26.82
CA ILE A 85 4.80 -15.29 -26.41
C ILE A 85 4.67 -14.04 -27.31
N GLY A 86 5.36 -14.01 -28.47
CA GLY A 86 5.25 -12.97 -29.48
C GLY A 86 6.14 -11.74 -29.25
N ARG A 87 7.21 -11.82 -28.46
CA ARG A 87 8.19 -10.75 -28.19
C ARG A 87 7.51 -9.42 -27.77
N PRO A 88 6.59 -9.43 -26.80
CA PRO A 88 5.83 -8.24 -26.45
C PRO A 88 6.75 -7.13 -25.90
N LYS A 89 6.54 -5.89 -26.32
CA LYS A 89 7.16 -4.74 -25.67
C LYS A 89 6.71 -4.65 -24.19
N GLU A 90 7.31 -3.75 -23.41
CA GLU A 90 6.84 -3.49 -22.04
C GLU A 90 5.37 -3.06 -22.06
N TRP A 91 4.54 -3.70 -21.23
CA TRP A 91 3.11 -3.42 -21.09
C TRP A 91 2.60 -3.73 -19.70
N GLY A 92 1.43 -3.22 -19.35
CA GLY A 92 0.70 -3.56 -18.14
C GLY A 92 -0.79 -3.55 -18.36
N VAL A 93 -1.48 -4.51 -17.75
CA VAL A 93 -2.95 -4.63 -17.77
C VAL A 93 -3.49 -4.60 -16.36
N LEU A 94 -4.47 -3.73 -16.15
CA LEU A 94 -5.27 -3.69 -14.93
C LEU A 94 -6.61 -4.34 -15.21
N PRO A 95 -7.14 -5.17 -14.30
CA PRO A 95 -8.43 -5.77 -14.45
C PRO A 95 -9.54 -4.73 -14.23
N ILE A 96 -10.66 -4.89 -14.94
CA ILE A 96 -11.87 -4.11 -14.70
C ILE A 96 -12.45 -4.48 -13.32
N ARG A 97 -12.47 -5.77 -12.99
CA ARG A 97 -12.92 -6.25 -11.67
C ARG A 97 -11.80 -6.06 -10.64
N PRO A 98 -12.11 -5.57 -9.43
CA PRO A 98 -11.10 -5.31 -8.39
C PRO A 98 -10.23 -6.51 -8.03
N MET A 99 -10.78 -7.73 -8.12
CA MET A 99 -10.09 -8.98 -7.82
C MET A 99 -9.50 -9.69 -9.04
N GLY A 100 -9.57 -9.10 -10.21
CA GLY A 100 -8.92 -9.60 -11.40
C GLY A 100 -7.38 -9.53 -11.30
N ALA A 101 -6.72 -10.23 -12.22
CA ALA A 101 -5.27 -10.24 -12.26
C ALA A 101 -4.70 -8.95 -12.86
N THR A 102 -3.84 -8.25 -12.13
CA THR A 102 -2.91 -7.28 -12.72
C THR A 102 -1.72 -8.04 -13.27
N ILE A 103 -1.37 -7.81 -14.52
CA ILE A 103 -0.23 -8.46 -15.17
C ILE A 103 0.61 -7.39 -15.86
N ARG A 104 1.91 -7.57 -15.79
CA ARG A 104 2.85 -6.65 -16.39
C ARG A 104 4.03 -7.40 -17.00
N MET A 105 4.41 -7.02 -18.22
CA MET A 105 5.69 -7.34 -18.82
C MET A 105 6.68 -6.24 -18.48
N THR A 106 7.81 -6.61 -17.92
CA THR A 106 8.87 -5.67 -17.57
C THR A 106 9.90 -5.54 -18.70
N LYS A 107 10.68 -4.46 -18.67
CA LYS A 107 11.74 -4.21 -19.66
C LYS A 107 12.80 -5.33 -19.71
N ASP A 108 13.06 -5.98 -18.58
CA ASP A 108 13.99 -7.10 -18.45
C ASP A 108 13.32 -8.47 -18.69
N LYS A 109 12.26 -8.50 -19.50
CA LYS A 109 11.54 -9.70 -19.96
C LYS A 109 10.99 -10.57 -18.82
N ARG A 110 10.45 -9.97 -17.77
CA ARG A 110 9.80 -10.70 -16.67
C ARG A 110 8.30 -10.44 -16.69
N ILE A 111 7.54 -11.43 -16.23
CA ILE A 111 6.09 -11.28 -16.01
C ILE A 111 5.85 -11.08 -14.54
N LEU A 112 5.21 -9.97 -14.18
CA LEU A 112 4.64 -9.72 -12.87
C LEU A 112 3.16 -10.08 -12.90
N ILE A 113 2.69 -10.79 -11.89
CA ILE A 113 1.27 -11.07 -11.67
C ILE A 113 0.85 -10.75 -10.23
N ARG A 114 -0.31 -10.12 -10.07
CA ARG A 114 -0.97 -9.86 -8.78
C ARG A 114 -2.47 -10.11 -8.93
N ASN A 115 -3.04 -11.03 -8.17
CA ASN A 115 -4.46 -11.35 -8.26
C ASN A 115 -5.13 -11.78 -6.96
N THR A 116 -4.45 -11.68 -5.84
CA THR A 116 -5.00 -12.09 -4.55
C THR A 116 -5.08 -10.92 -3.59
N ALA A 117 -6.15 -10.86 -2.81
CA ALA A 117 -6.34 -9.91 -1.72
C ALA A 117 -6.99 -10.62 -0.53
N GLU A 118 -6.55 -10.28 0.67
CA GLU A 118 -7.00 -10.86 1.92
C GLU A 118 -7.11 -9.79 3.00
N LEU A 119 -8.14 -9.93 3.83
CA LEU A 119 -8.22 -9.17 5.07
C LEU A 119 -7.33 -9.88 6.09
N SER A 120 -6.12 -9.41 6.26
CA SER A 120 -5.16 -9.98 7.21
C SER A 120 -4.31 -8.88 7.84
N ASN A 121 -3.79 -9.16 9.04
CA ASN A 121 -2.75 -8.34 9.62
C ASN A 121 -1.49 -8.44 8.75
N PRO A 122 -0.93 -7.32 8.27
CA PRO A 122 0.26 -7.33 7.42
C PRO A 122 1.47 -8.04 8.06
N ASN A 123 1.56 -8.04 9.37
CA ASN A 123 2.66 -8.67 10.12
C ASN A 123 2.54 -10.21 10.23
N ASN A 124 1.38 -10.79 9.83
CA ASN A 124 1.08 -12.21 10.00
C ASN A 124 1.01 -12.98 8.68
N PHE A 125 1.70 -12.51 7.64
CA PHE A 125 1.70 -13.20 6.35
C PHE A 125 2.87 -14.20 6.26
N SER A 126 2.60 -15.47 6.60
CA SER A 126 3.62 -16.53 6.68
C SER A 126 4.20 -16.92 5.31
N SER A 127 5.38 -17.53 5.34
CA SER A 127 6.03 -18.09 4.13
C SER A 127 5.17 -19.16 3.46
N GLU A 128 4.46 -19.98 4.24
CA GLU A 128 3.54 -20.99 3.74
C GLU A 128 2.36 -20.37 2.96
N ARG A 129 1.80 -19.27 3.47
CA ARG A 129 0.77 -18.50 2.75
C ARG A 129 1.32 -17.94 1.44
N LEU A 130 2.54 -17.40 1.43
CA LEU A 130 3.18 -16.90 0.21
C LEU A 130 3.34 -18.04 -0.81
N GLU A 131 3.76 -19.23 -0.40
CA GLU A 131 3.89 -20.38 -1.29
C GLU A 131 2.54 -20.82 -1.88
N THR A 132 1.49 -20.81 -1.06
CA THR A 132 0.11 -21.07 -1.55
C THR A 132 -0.31 -20.05 -2.61
N ARG A 133 0.02 -18.76 -2.41
CA ARG A 133 -0.28 -17.70 -3.38
C ARG A 133 0.55 -17.79 -4.64
N LYS A 134 1.81 -18.19 -4.53
CA LYS A 134 2.68 -18.49 -5.66
C LYS A 134 2.06 -19.52 -6.60
N LYS A 135 1.55 -20.64 -6.07
CA LYS A 135 0.86 -21.68 -6.85
C LYS A 135 -0.37 -21.13 -7.61
N ILE A 136 -1.13 -20.22 -7.01
CA ILE A 136 -2.26 -19.53 -7.68
C ILE A 136 -1.74 -18.66 -8.84
N HIS A 137 -0.66 -17.93 -8.62
CA HIS A 137 -0.04 -17.08 -9.63
C HIS A 137 0.54 -17.90 -10.78
N GLU A 138 1.17 -19.06 -10.51
CA GLU A 138 1.66 -19.99 -11.52
C GLU A 138 0.52 -20.48 -12.42
N LYS A 139 -0.59 -20.93 -11.83
CA LYS A 139 -1.79 -21.28 -12.60
C LYS A 139 -2.30 -20.11 -13.44
N GLY A 140 -2.28 -18.90 -12.87
CA GLY A 140 -2.70 -17.66 -13.55
C GLY A 140 -1.81 -17.31 -14.76
N ILE A 141 -0.50 -17.48 -14.65
CA ILE A 141 0.46 -17.30 -15.74
C ILE A 141 0.24 -18.38 -16.80
N LYS A 142 0.17 -19.64 -16.39
CA LYS A 142 0.01 -20.77 -17.32
C LYS A 142 -1.28 -20.68 -18.15
N LYS A 143 -2.38 -20.22 -17.54
CA LYS A 143 -3.64 -20.00 -18.25
C LYS A 143 -3.53 -18.95 -19.37
N ARG A 144 -2.69 -17.94 -19.19
CA ARG A 144 -2.55 -16.79 -20.12
C ARG A 144 -1.41 -17.00 -21.13
N PHE A 145 -0.41 -17.70 -20.72
CA PHE A 145 0.79 -18.01 -21.50
C PHE A 145 1.06 -19.51 -21.49
N PRO A 146 0.22 -20.31 -22.18
CA PRO A 146 0.32 -21.78 -22.12
C PRO A 146 1.64 -22.35 -22.68
N SER A 147 2.35 -21.60 -23.52
CA SER A 147 3.67 -21.98 -24.04
C SER A 147 4.81 -21.86 -23.03
N LEU A 148 4.62 -21.10 -21.92
CA LEU A 148 5.66 -20.96 -20.92
C LEU A 148 5.78 -22.20 -20.03
N PRO A 149 6.99 -22.55 -19.57
CA PRO A 149 7.18 -23.68 -18.66
C PRO A 149 6.54 -23.41 -17.29
N ASN A 150 6.41 -24.46 -16.49
CA ASN A 150 6.05 -24.35 -15.08
C ASN A 150 7.23 -23.82 -14.24
N ASN A 151 6.96 -23.39 -13.00
CA ASN A 151 7.98 -23.04 -12.00
C ASN A 151 8.92 -21.88 -12.42
N ILE A 152 8.42 -20.95 -13.22
CA ILE A 152 9.19 -19.76 -13.65
C ILE A 152 9.14 -18.60 -12.66
N ILE A 153 8.29 -18.68 -11.63
CA ILE A 153 8.22 -17.63 -10.59
C ILE A 153 9.48 -17.69 -9.73
N GLN A 154 10.21 -16.59 -9.75
CA GLN A 154 11.44 -16.42 -8.96
C GLN A 154 11.16 -15.82 -7.57
N SER A 155 10.23 -14.87 -7.48
CA SER A 155 9.93 -14.15 -6.23
C SER A 155 8.44 -14.00 -6.03
N THR A 156 8.00 -14.16 -4.78
CA THR A 156 6.63 -13.87 -4.35
C THR A 156 6.69 -13.07 -3.07
N TRP A 157 5.90 -12.00 -2.99
CA TRP A 157 5.85 -11.12 -1.83
C TRP A 157 4.44 -10.64 -1.54
N SER A 158 4.23 -10.13 -0.36
CA SER A 158 3.01 -9.46 0.05
C SER A 158 3.22 -7.96 0.24
N GLY A 159 2.14 -7.21 0.13
CA GLY A 159 2.11 -5.78 0.42
C GLY A 159 0.73 -5.37 0.90
N VAL A 160 0.66 -4.26 1.61
CA VAL A 160 -0.57 -3.79 2.25
C VAL A 160 -1.11 -2.57 1.53
N VAL A 161 -2.39 -2.61 1.20
CA VAL A 161 -3.17 -1.44 0.80
C VAL A 161 -4.16 -1.08 1.90
N CYS A 162 -4.34 0.21 2.13
CA CYS A 162 -5.35 0.72 3.04
C CYS A 162 -6.65 0.98 2.30
N ARG A 163 -7.76 0.54 2.87
CA ARG A 163 -9.10 0.75 2.31
C ARG A 163 -10.00 1.42 3.34
N SER A 164 -10.84 2.34 2.90
CA SER A 164 -11.98 2.85 3.67
C SER A 164 -13.29 2.24 3.13
N ARG A 165 -14.35 2.33 3.91
CA ARG A 165 -15.65 1.79 3.54
C ARG A 165 -16.22 2.43 2.27
N ASN A 166 -16.11 3.75 2.15
CA ASN A 166 -16.66 4.55 1.05
C ASN A 166 -15.64 4.98 -0.01
N GLY A 167 -14.39 4.46 0.05
CA GLY A 167 -13.33 4.82 -0.91
C GLY A 167 -12.67 6.19 -0.67
N SER A 168 -13.06 6.91 0.37
CA SER A 168 -12.45 8.21 0.70
C SER A 168 -11.09 8.05 1.39
N GLN A 169 -10.18 8.97 1.11
CA GLN A 169 -8.85 9.01 1.73
C GLN A 169 -8.91 9.75 3.07
N ILE A 170 -7.95 9.47 3.94
CA ILE A 170 -7.74 10.18 5.20
C ILE A 170 -6.78 11.35 4.94
N PHE A 171 -7.23 12.54 5.25
CA PHE A 171 -6.42 13.76 5.30
C PHE A 171 -6.99 14.60 6.43
N LYS A 172 -6.21 14.79 7.52
CA LYS A 172 -6.78 15.38 8.72
C LYS A 172 -5.71 15.97 9.63
N LYS A 173 -5.98 17.16 10.15
CA LYS A 173 -5.39 17.70 11.37
C LYS A 173 -6.18 17.15 12.55
N ILE A 174 -5.55 16.36 13.43
CA ILE A 174 -6.18 15.81 14.64
C ILE A 174 -6.21 16.86 15.73
N ASN A 175 -5.08 17.52 15.94
CA ASN A 175 -4.90 18.70 16.77
C ASN A 175 -3.73 19.55 16.21
N ASP A 176 -3.29 20.58 16.91
CA ASP A 176 -2.25 21.49 16.41
C ASP A 176 -0.89 20.83 16.19
N ASN A 177 -0.67 19.66 16.76
CA ASN A 177 0.60 18.97 16.74
C ASN A 177 0.55 17.61 15.98
N ILE A 178 -0.64 17.09 15.62
CA ILE A 178 -0.81 15.75 15.05
C ILE A 178 -1.59 15.82 13.73
N TYR A 179 -0.96 15.34 12.68
CA TYR A 179 -1.48 15.35 11.31
C TYR A 179 -1.46 13.93 10.73
N VAL A 180 -2.39 13.64 9.83
CA VAL A 180 -2.54 12.31 9.22
C VAL A 180 -2.87 12.43 7.74
N ALA A 181 -2.11 11.70 6.91
CA ALA A 181 -2.42 11.48 5.50
C ALA A 181 -2.28 9.99 5.17
N GLY A 182 -3.31 9.39 4.57
CA GLY A 182 -3.28 7.95 4.28
C GLY A 182 -4.58 7.42 3.71
N CYS A 183 -4.71 6.10 3.74
CA CYS A 183 -5.86 5.38 3.21
C CYS A 183 -6.14 5.69 1.73
N TYR A 184 -5.11 5.53 0.90
CA TYR A 184 -5.17 5.91 -0.53
C TYR A 184 -5.97 4.94 -1.42
N ASN A 185 -6.60 3.92 -0.85
CA ASN A 185 -7.48 2.97 -1.56
C ASN A 185 -6.86 2.28 -2.79
N GLY A 186 -5.52 2.16 -2.83
CA GLY A 186 -4.77 1.56 -3.92
C GLY A 186 -4.10 2.57 -4.88
N SER A 187 -4.38 3.87 -4.76
CA SER A 187 -3.80 4.93 -5.59
C SER A 187 -2.65 5.67 -4.89
N GLY A 188 -1.82 4.95 -4.11
CA GLY A 188 -0.88 5.52 -3.14
C GLY A 188 0.22 6.40 -3.74
N ILE A 189 0.73 6.13 -4.95
CA ILE A 189 1.86 6.88 -5.50
C ILE A 189 1.46 8.35 -5.76
N GLY A 190 0.51 8.59 -6.66
CA GLY A 190 0.10 9.95 -7.00
C GLY A 190 -0.59 10.68 -5.84
N THR A 191 -1.60 10.03 -5.24
CA THR A 191 -2.36 10.64 -4.13
C THR A 191 -1.50 10.83 -2.89
N GLY A 192 -0.59 9.89 -2.59
CA GLY A 192 0.31 9.98 -1.45
C GLY A 192 1.33 11.11 -1.59
N THR A 193 1.89 11.32 -2.79
CA THR A 193 2.78 12.46 -3.07
C THR A 193 2.04 13.78 -2.88
N PHE A 194 0.86 13.90 -3.49
CA PHE A 194 0.03 15.10 -3.38
C PHE A 194 -0.42 15.39 -1.94
N PHE A 195 -0.90 14.38 -1.23
CA PHE A 195 -1.29 14.56 0.17
C PHE A 195 -0.10 14.81 1.08
N GLY A 196 1.05 14.21 0.80
CA GLY A 196 2.29 14.45 1.53
C GLY A 196 2.72 15.91 1.47
N GLU A 197 2.69 16.51 0.28
CA GLU A 197 2.95 17.95 0.10
C GLU A 197 1.96 18.79 0.91
N GLN A 198 0.66 18.55 0.73
CA GLN A 198 -0.37 19.39 1.35
C GLN A 198 -0.42 19.25 2.89
N ILE A 199 -0.18 18.05 3.44
CA ILE A 199 -0.15 17.86 4.89
C ILE A 199 1.09 18.50 5.53
N ALA A 200 2.21 18.53 4.80
CA ALA A 200 3.41 19.22 5.24
C ALA A 200 3.21 20.74 5.29
N LEU A 201 2.58 21.32 4.27
CA LEU A 201 2.19 22.75 4.26
C LEU A 201 1.27 23.07 5.44
N MET A 202 0.20 22.27 5.65
CA MET A 202 -0.70 22.42 6.78
C MET A 202 0.04 22.35 8.13
N ALA A 203 0.95 21.39 8.30
CA ALA A 203 1.74 21.23 9.52
C ALA A 203 2.72 22.41 9.75
N SER A 204 3.15 23.06 8.68
CA SER A 204 4.01 24.26 8.70
C SER A 204 3.23 25.56 8.80
N ASN A 205 1.91 25.52 8.97
CA ASN A 205 1.00 26.66 8.95
C ASN A 205 1.10 27.50 7.67
N GLN A 206 1.32 26.84 6.54
CA GLN A 206 1.32 27.43 5.22
C GLN A 206 -0.01 27.13 4.52
N ASP A 207 -0.62 28.14 3.92
CA ASP A 207 -1.87 27.99 3.19
C ASP A 207 -1.65 27.45 1.78
N SER A 208 -2.65 26.71 1.30
CA SER A 208 -2.77 26.25 -0.07
C SER A 208 -4.25 26.06 -0.41
N ASP A 209 -4.70 26.60 -1.53
CA ASP A 209 -6.05 26.37 -2.05
C ASP A 209 -6.40 24.87 -2.16
N LYS A 210 -5.40 24.04 -2.38
CA LYS A 210 -5.54 22.58 -2.49
C LYS A 210 -5.91 21.94 -1.15
N ILE A 211 -5.48 22.49 -0.02
CA ILE A 211 -5.86 22.01 1.32
C ILE A 211 -7.37 22.11 1.49
N GLY A 212 -7.94 23.28 1.21
CA GLY A 212 -9.39 23.50 1.27
C GLY A 212 -10.18 22.56 0.36
N ILE A 213 -9.69 22.30 -0.86
CA ILE A 213 -10.29 21.32 -1.79
C ILE A 213 -10.27 19.91 -1.20
N ILE A 214 -9.15 19.48 -0.58
CA ILE A 214 -9.04 18.17 0.04
C ILE A 214 -9.98 18.04 1.25
N GLU A 215 -10.04 19.06 2.10
CA GLU A 215 -10.86 19.06 3.31
C GLU A 215 -12.37 19.06 3.01
N ASN A 216 -12.78 19.66 1.91
CA ASN A 216 -14.17 19.67 1.45
C ASN A 216 -14.61 18.37 0.74
N ARG A 217 -13.69 17.41 0.52
CA ARG A 217 -14.05 16.09 -0.05
C ARG A 217 -14.84 15.25 0.95
N VAL A 218 -15.57 14.27 0.41
CA VAL A 218 -16.27 13.28 1.23
C VAL A 218 -15.27 12.57 2.14
N LYS A 219 -15.53 12.61 3.45
CA LYS A 219 -14.66 12.01 4.47
C LYS A 219 -14.89 10.50 4.59
N PRO A 220 -13.91 9.74 5.07
CA PRO A 220 -14.10 8.32 5.36
C PRO A 220 -15.25 8.10 6.34
N THR A 221 -16.12 7.14 6.04
CA THR A 221 -17.19 6.74 6.94
C THR A 221 -16.70 5.70 7.96
N LYS A 222 -17.30 5.73 9.15
CA LYS A 222 -16.97 4.80 10.23
C LYS A 222 -17.18 3.34 9.79
N LEU A 223 -16.25 2.48 10.10
CA LEU A 223 -16.33 1.05 9.87
C LEU A 223 -17.34 0.41 10.82
N PRO A 224 -18.02 -0.68 10.42
CA PRO A 224 -18.78 -1.51 11.33
C PRO A 224 -17.84 -2.21 12.32
N THR A 225 -18.39 -2.99 13.26
CA THR A 225 -17.62 -3.85 14.15
C THR A 225 -16.73 -4.81 13.35
N ASP A 226 -15.62 -5.25 13.93
CA ASP A 226 -14.65 -6.12 13.24
C ASP A 226 -15.29 -7.41 12.70
N ILE A 227 -16.29 -7.98 13.39
CA ILE A 227 -17.03 -9.16 12.92
C ILE A 227 -17.79 -8.85 11.61
N LEU A 228 -18.57 -7.79 11.60
CA LEU A 228 -19.35 -7.39 10.43
C LEU A 228 -18.45 -6.93 9.27
N LEU A 229 -17.33 -6.27 9.60
CA LEU A 229 -16.32 -5.89 8.61
C LEU A 229 -15.74 -7.13 7.94
N ASN A 230 -15.33 -8.14 8.73
CA ASN A 230 -14.80 -9.39 8.22
C ASN A 230 -15.79 -10.08 7.27
N ILE A 231 -17.03 -10.27 7.72
CA ILE A 231 -18.09 -10.89 6.88
C ILE A 231 -18.26 -10.10 5.58
N GLY A 232 -18.44 -8.79 5.66
CA GLY A 232 -18.66 -7.94 4.49
C GLY A 232 -17.48 -7.96 3.50
N VAL A 233 -16.24 -7.89 4.00
CA VAL A 233 -15.05 -7.93 3.15
C VAL A 233 -14.90 -9.32 2.50
N TYR A 234 -15.03 -10.42 3.24
CA TYR A 234 -14.92 -11.76 2.67
C TYR A 234 -16.02 -12.04 1.65
N THR A 235 -17.26 -11.66 1.92
CA THR A 235 -18.37 -11.78 0.96
C THR A 235 -18.08 -10.99 -0.30
N ARG A 236 -17.61 -9.75 -0.18
CA ARG A 236 -17.24 -8.92 -1.34
C ARG A 236 -16.08 -9.53 -2.13
N LEU A 237 -15.03 -9.99 -1.47
CA LEU A 237 -13.89 -10.63 -2.12
C LEU A 237 -14.29 -11.93 -2.83
N PHE A 238 -15.22 -12.69 -2.24
CA PHE A 238 -15.79 -13.90 -2.88
C PHE A 238 -16.56 -13.54 -4.14
N TYR A 239 -17.50 -12.61 -4.05
CA TYR A 239 -18.28 -12.14 -5.21
C TYR A 239 -17.43 -11.61 -6.36
N GLU A 240 -16.39 -10.87 -6.05
CA GLU A 240 -15.47 -10.31 -7.07
C GLU A 240 -14.57 -11.37 -7.73
N ARG A 241 -14.50 -12.59 -7.18
CA ARG A 241 -13.77 -13.73 -7.77
C ARG A 241 -14.63 -14.57 -8.73
N LEU A 242 -15.95 -14.51 -8.59
CA LEU A 242 -16.91 -15.14 -9.50
C LEU A 242 -16.99 -14.40 -10.84
#